data_9f5934a78c19ed176f4052288688d297
#
_entry.id   9f5934a78c19ed176f4052288688d297
#
_cell.length_a   1.000
_cell.length_b   1.000
_cell.length_c   1.000
_cell.angle_alpha   90.00
_cell.angle_beta   90.00
_cell.angle_gamma   90.00
#
_symmetry.space_group_name_H-M   'P 1'
#
loop_
_entity.id
_entity.type
_entity.pdbx_description
1 polymer ?
#
loop_
_entity_poly.entity_id
_entity_poly.type
_entity_poly.pdbx_seq_one_letter_code
_entity_poly.pdbx_strand_id
1 'polypeptide(L)'
;MFIRYRNDGKGRSVPVAKIYTEKEHHISVSDIDKDALWAIRKIQQNGGEAYIVGGAIRDMLLGRKPKDFDVATSLSPRQVQRLFWNARIIGKRFRIVHLFFSGKIIEVTTFRSDEENFEDGRNNVFGTIEQDARRRDFSINSLYYNPSNGQLLDFCDAMQDFRKGVIRSLIPLSYTFSEDPVRMIRALKYQATTGFTLKRDVRKAIKKNADRIQNCSTSRLTEEVSKILASGASYEIFMNLQKYGLLPFLLPCWAQYSSLDSVRASLTALDEKIRSARKNGESIKKEVQIYAFIKPLLVFENPETMTPEELFHEGFRQAKILIAPMTPPNYELEKAMDLILDDMGLKRAKAKKSAEARAPRNKPNRMGRKSAANEELTAMPAKRRKRKKKNGVKKINPVVKEAMTMGEEHDL
;
A
#
# COMPACT_ATOMS: atom_id res chain seq x y z
N MET A 1 -31.62 0.75 11.37
CA MET A 1 -30.52 -0.17 11.73
C MET A 1 -31.09 -1.52 12.07
N PHE A 2 -30.54 -2.59 11.45
CA PHE A 2 -30.88 -3.98 11.75
C PHE A 2 -29.68 -4.68 12.36
N ILE A 3 -29.91 -5.80 13.06
CA ILE A 3 -28.83 -6.62 13.61
C ILE A 3 -28.84 -7.97 12.86
N ARG A 4 -27.67 -8.34 12.33
CA ARG A 4 -27.45 -9.67 11.75
C ARG A 4 -27.03 -10.62 12.86
N TYR A 5 -27.67 -11.76 12.93
CA TYR A 5 -27.37 -12.81 13.91
C TYR A 5 -26.78 -14.04 13.21
N ARG A 6 -25.98 -14.80 13.93
CA ARG A 6 -25.48 -16.11 13.56
C ARG A 6 -25.71 -17.08 14.72
N ASN A 7 -26.08 -18.31 14.43
CA ASN A 7 -26.10 -19.36 15.45
C ASN A 7 -24.65 -19.75 15.79
N ASP A 8 -24.32 -19.74 17.09
CA ASP A 8 -23.10 -20.37 17.56
C ASP A 8 -23.26 -21.88 17.46
N GLY A 9 -22.15 -22.66 17.52
CA GLY A 9 -22.20 -24.12 17.44
C GLY A 9 -23.02 -24.79 18.57
N LYS A 10 -23.59 -24.00 19.51
CA LYS A 10 -24.46 -24.41 20.64
C LYS A 10 -25.93 -24.01 20.44
N GLY A 11 -26.29 -23.58 19.23
CA GLY A 11 -27.66 -23.18 18.90
C GLY A 11 -28.12 -21.81 19.44
N ARG A 12 -27.21 -20.99 19.98
CA ARG A 12 -27.56 -19.63 20.45
C ARG A 12 -27.40 -18.63 19.32
N SER A 13 -28.34 -17.71 19.22
CA SER A 13 -28.29 -16.59 18.26
C SER A 13 -27.41 -15.47 18.83
N VAL A 14 -26.24 -15.25 18.21
CA VAL A 14 -25.29 -14.19 18.60
C VAL A 14 -25.26 -13.09 17.53
N PRO A 15 -25.28 -11.79 17.95
CA PRO A 15 -25.19 -10.68 17.01
C PRO A 15 -23.78 -10.63 16.41
N VAL A 16 -23.69 -10.51 15.07
CA VAL A 16 -22.40 -10.49 14.35
C VAL A 16 -22.15 -9.18 13.62
N ALA A 17 -23.20 -8.48 13.18
CA ALA A 17 -23.05 -7.20 12.47
C ALA A 17 -24.27 -6.29 12.68
N LYS A 18 -24.02 -4.99 12.61
CA LYS A 18 -25.05 -3.95 12.45
C LYS A 18 -25.19 -3.62 10.97
N ILE A 19 -26.42 -3.53 10.49
CA ILE A 19 -26.72 -3.20 9.09
C ILE A 19 -27.43 -1.85 9.10
N TYR A 20 -26.83 -0.88 8.41
CA TYR A 20 -27.37 0.45 8.24
C TYR A 20 -27.97 0.59 6.85
N THR A 21 -29.09 1.30 6.75
CA THR A 21 -29.80 1.62 5.52
C THR A 21 -29.35 2.96 4.94
N GLU A 22 -29.71 3.24 3.69
CA GLU A 22 -29.37 4.50 3.01
C GLU A 22 -29.79 5.73 3.79
N LYS A 23 -30.96 5.67 4.47
CA LYS A 23 -31.43 6.76 5.36
C LYS A 23 -30.50 7.07 6.53
N GLU A 24 -29.62 6.14 6.90
CA GLU A 24 -28.72 6.26 8.06
C GLU A 24 -27.28 6.57 7.66
N HIS A 25 -26.82 6.13 6.49
CA HIS A 25 -25.45 6.34 6.04
C HIS A 25 -25.33 7.32 4.85
N HIS A 26 -26.45 7.63 4.17
CA HIS A 26 -26.53 8.61 3.08
C HIS A 26 -25.60 8.34 1.89
N ILE A 27 -25.07 7.11 1.72
CA ILE A 27 -24.26 6.74 0.57
C ILE A 27 -25.22 6.43 -0.59
N SER A 28 -25.06 7.14 -1.71
CA SER A 28 -25.79 6.88 -2.93
C SER A 28 -24.99 5.98 -3.88
N VAL A 29 -25.70 5.04 -4.55
CA VAL A 29 -25.10 4.20 -5.60
C VAL A 29 -24.56 5.05 -6.77
N SER A 30 -25.15 6.23 -7.00
CA SER A 30 -24.68 7.18 -8.02
C SER A 30 -23.27 7.72 -7.80
N ASP A 31 -22.79 7.71 -6.54
CA ASP A 31 -21.45 8.18 -6.16
C ASP A 31 -20.36 7.13 -6.40
N ILE A 32 -20.77 5.90 -6.73
CA ILE A 32 -19.87 4.78 -6.94
C ILE A 32 -19.48 4.68 -8.42
N ASP A 33 -18.22 4.39 -8.64
CA ASP A 33 -17.67 4.18 -9.98
C ASP A 33 -18.39 3.04 -10.72
N LYS A 34 -18.75 3.29 -11.99
CA LYS A 34 -19.54 2.34 -12.81
C LYS A 34 -18.80 1.01 -13.04
N ASP A 35 -17.47 1.03 -13.14
CA ASP A 35 -16.69 -0.19 -13.35
C ASP A 35 -16.58 -0.99 -12.05
N ALA A 36 -16.54 -0.32 -10.89
CA ALA A 36 -16.61 -0.99 -9.58
C ALA A 36 -17.99 -1.64 -9.38
N LEU A 37 -19.07 -0.94 -9.74
CA LEU A 37 -20.43 -1.52 -9.72
C LEU A 37 -20.56 -2.72 -10.66
N TRP A 38 -20.01 -2.62 -11.88
CA TRP A 38 -20.01 -3.72 -12.84
C TRP A 38 -19.24 -4.92 -12.30
N ALA A 39 -18.06 -4.70 -11.72
CA ALA A 39 -17.26 -5.76 -11.13
C ALA A 39 -18.01 -6.49 -10.00
N ILE A 40 -18.64 -5.75 -9.09
CA ILE A 40 -19.42 -6.32 -7.98
C ILE A 40 -20.59 -7.14 -8.51
N ARG A 41 -21.40 -6.60 -9.43
CA ARG A 41 -22.53 -7.32 -10.02
C ARG A 41 -22.09 -8.63 -10.68
N LYS A 42 -20.99 -8.60 -11.44
CA LYS A 42 -20.47 -9.79 -12.11
C LYS A 42 -20.00 -10.85 -11.13
N ILE A 43 -19.35 -10.47 -10.02
CA ILE A 43 -18.96 -11.38 -8.95
C ILE A 43 -20.20 -12.01 -8.30
N GLN A 44 -21.19 -11.19 -7.94
CA GLN A 44 -22.42 -11.64 -7.29
C GLN A 44 -23.26 -12.59 -8.18
N GLN A 45 -23.37 -12.31 -9.48
CA GLN A 45 -24.02 -13.17 -10.46
C GLN A 45 -23.35 -14.54 -10.62
N ASN A 46 -22.07 -14.65 -10.25
CA ASN A 46 -21.31 -15.90 -10.27
C ASN A 46 -21.18 -16.55 -8.87
N GLY A 47 -22.11 -16.22 -7.95
CA GLY A 47 -22.23 -16.85 -6.64
C GLY A 47 -21.25 -16.36 -5.59
N GLY A 48 -20.49 -15.28 -5.86
CA GLY A 48 -19.60 -14.66 -4.88
C GLY A 48 -20.28 -13.54 -4.11
N GLU A 49 -19.90 -13.34 -2.85
CA GLU A 49 -20.18 -12.08 -2.14
C GLU A 49 -19.19 -11.01 -2.63
N ALA A 50 -19.65 -9.75 -2.77
CA ALA A 50 -18.78 -8.63 -3.13
C ALA A 50 -19.31 -7.32 -2.57
N TYR A 51 -18.40 -6.48 -2.07
CA TYR A 51 -18.69 -5.23 -1.36
C TYR A 51 -17.67 -4.16 -1.72
N ILE A 52 -18.09 -2.89 -1.74
CA ILE A 52 -17.15 -1.76 -1.65
C ILE A 52 -16.60 -1.70 -0.23
N VAL A 53 -15.31 -1.39 -0.07
CA VAL A 53 -14.66 -1.39 1.24
C VAL A 53 -13.63 -0.25 1.39
N GLY A 54 -13.16 -0.03 2.61
CA GLY A 54 -11.99 0.78 2.90
C GLY A 54 -12.18 2.28 2.71
N GLY A 55 -11.24 2.89 1.99
CA GLY A 55 -11.16 4.35 1.84
C GLY A 55 -12.38 4.97 1.16
N ALA A 56 -12.96 4.29 0.18
CA ALA A 56 -14.13 4.79 -0.54
C ALA A 56 -15.32 5.00 0.39
N ILE A 57 -15.62 4.03 1.26
CA ILE A 57 -16.73 4.16 2.23
C ILE A 57 -16.49 5.32 3.18
N ARG A 58 -15.27 5.41 3.74
CA ARG A 58 -14.90 6.51 4.63
C ARG A 58 -15.10 7.87 3.96
N ASP A 59 -14.64 8.02 2.73
CA ASP A 59 -14.70 9.28 2.02
C ASP A 59 -16.15 9.66 1.66
N MET A 60 -16.97 8.70 1.23
CA MET A 60 -18.41 8.92 1.01
C MET A 60 -19.16 9.31 2.29
N LEU A 61 -18.88 8.66 3.42
CA LEU A 61 -19.46 9.03 4.72
C LEU A 61 -19.04 10.43 5.20
N LEU A 62 -17.89 10.95 4.71
CA LEU A 62 -17.43 12.32 4.93
C LEU A 62 -17.99 13.31 3.88
N GLY A 63 -18.89 12.89 3.00
CA GLY A 63 -19.41 13.73 1.91
C GLY A 63 -18.37 14.06 0.85
N ARG A 64 -17.33 13.22 0.70
CA ARG A 64 -16.25 13.41 -0.28
C ARG A 64 -16.37 12.40 -1.41
N LYS A 65 -16.01 12.82 -2.62
CA LYS A 65 -15.92 11.91 -3.76
C LYS A 65 -14.67 11.03 -3.62
N PRO A 66 -14.82 9.69 -3.56
CA PRO A 66 -13.69 8.77 -3.53
C PRO A 66 -12.84 8.88 -4.80
N LYS A 67 -11.53 8.69 -4.64
CA LYS A 67 -10.60 8.62 -5.77
C LYS A 67 -10.54 7.21 -6.36
N ASP A 68 -10.43 6.21 -5.48
CA ASP A 68 -10.25 4.81 -5.83
C ASP A 68 -11.33 3.98 -5.12
N PHE A 69 -11.75 2.88 -5.76
CA PHE A 69 -12.75 1.96 -5.21
C PHE A 69 -12.12 0.58 -5.06
N ASP A 70 -12.07 0.10 -3.81
CA ASP A 70 -11.61 -1.25 -3.48
C ASP A 70 -12.82 -2.16 -3.30
N VAL A 71 -12.73 -3.37 -3.84
CA VAL A 71 -13.74 -4.42 -3.71
C VAL A 71 -13.20 -5.56 -2.86
N ALA A 72 -13.99 -6.01 -1.89
CA ALA A 72 -13.70 -7.24 -1.15
C ALA A 72 -14.72 -8.32 -1.52
N THR A 73 -14.26 -9.57 -1.68
CA THR A 73 -15.09 -10.69 -2.16
C THR A 73 -14.79 -12.00 -1.44
N SER A 74 -15.79 -12.91 -1.42
CA SER A 74 -15.61 -14.30 -0.98
C SER A 74 -14.88 -15.17 -2.02
N LEU A 75 -14.80 -14.73 -3.30
CA LEU A 75 -14.13 -15.50 -4.34
C LEU A 75 -12.61 -15.45 -4.19
N SER A 76 -11.94 -16.58 -4.42
CA SER A 76 -10.47 -16.63 -4.46
C SER A 76 -9.90 -15.81 -5.62
N PRO A 77 -8.62 -15.36 -5.54
CA PRO A 77 -8.01 -14.58 -6.62
C PRO A 77 -8.04 -15.25 -7.99
N ARG A 78 -7.92 -16.60 -8.03
CA ARG A 78 -8.01 -17.36 -9.28
C ARG A 78 -9.42 -17.38 -9.85
N GLN A 79 -10.45 -17.45 -9.01
CA GLN A 79 -11.86 -17.38 -9.47
C GLN A 79 -12.14 -15.99 -10.03
N VAL A 80 -11.73 -14.90 -9.32
CA VAL A 80 -11.87 -13.53 -9.83
C VAL A 80 -11.14 -13.39 -11.17
N GLN A 81 -9.89 -13.87 -11.29
CA GLN A 81 -9.13 -13.78 -12.53
C GLN A 81 -9.82 -14.49 -13.71
N ARG A 82 -10.51 -15.61 -13.47
CA ARG A 82 -11.26 -16.33 -14.52
C ARG A 82 -12.51 -15.58 -14.97
N LEU A 83 -13.12 -14.78 -14.09
CA LEU A 83 -14.33 -14.02 -14.41
C LEU A 83 -14.04 -12.81 -15.30
N PHE A 84 -12.84 -12.21 -15.20
CA PHE A 84 -12.53 -10.95 -15.86
C PHE A 84 -11.34 -11.11 -16.81
N TRP A 85 -11.55 -10.79 -18.08
CA TRP A 85 -10.51 -10.85 -19.12
C TRP A 85 -9.38 -9.82 -18.89
N ASN A 86 -9.69 -8.71 -18.21
CA ASN A 86 -8.77 -7.62 -17.87
C ASN A 86 -8.17 -7.76 -16.46
N ALA A 87 -8.19 -8.97 -15.87
CA ALA A 87 -7.70 -9.20 -14.51
C ALA A 87 -6.25 -9.69 -14.49
N ARG A 88 -5.47 -9.17 -13.53
CA ARG A 88 -4.12 -9.69 -13.21
C ARG A 88 -3.98 -9.85 -11.70
N ILE A 89 -3.41 -10.97 -11.26
CA ILE A 89 -3.05 -11.20 -9.86
C ILE A 89 -1.72 -10.51 -9.58
N ILE A 90 -1.70 -9.60 -8.62
CA ILE A 90 -0.53 -8.82 -8.21
C ILE A 90 -0.11 -9.20 -6.79
N GLY A 91 1.19 -9.22 -6.56
CA GLY A 91 1.78 -9.51 -5.26
C GLY A 91 1.93 -11.01 -4.97
N LYS A 92 3.05 -11.37 -4.35
CA LYS A 92 3.35 -12.75 -3.94
C LYS A 92 2.63 -13.13 -2.64
N ARG A 93 2.61 -12.18 -1.67
CA ARG A 93 2.07 -12.41 -0.32
C ARG A 93 0.55 -12.28 -0.27
N PHE A 94 -0.02 -11.22 -0.83
CA PHE A 94 -1.45 -10.87 -0.64
C PHE A 94 -2.35 -11.15 -1.85
N ARG A 95 -1.79 -11.44 -3.01
CA ARG A 95 -2.51 -11.85 -4.24
C ARG A 95 -3.77 -11.02 -4.51
N ILE A 96 -3.61 -9.70 -4.60
CA ILE A 96 -4.67 -8.78 -4.97
C ILE A 96 -4.93 -8.93 -6.47
N VAL A 97 -6.19 -8.89 -6.87
CA VAL A 97 -6.55 -8.89 -8.30
C VAL A 97 -6.78 -7.46 -8.76
N HIS A 98 -5.99 -6.99 -9.69
CA HIS A 98 -6.19 -5.72 -10.37
C HIS A 98 -7.05 -5.92 -11.61
N LEU A 99 -8.18 -5.22 -11.70
CA LEU A 99 -8.99 -5.12 -12.90
C LEU A 99 -8.61 -3.81 -13.63
N PHE A 100 -8.08 -3.95 -14.83
CA PHE A 100 -7.59 -2.82 -15.62
C PHE A 100 -8.69 -2.26 -16.51
N PHE A 101 -9.08 -1.02 -16.28
CA PHE A 101 -9.98 -0.23 -17.13
C PHE A 101 -9.22 0.92 -17.78
N SER A 102 -9.85 1.62 -18.72
CA SER A 102 -9.23 2.79 -19.35
C SER A 102 -8.92 3.89 -18.31
N GLY A 103 -7.62 4.09 -18.04
CA GLY A 103 -7.12 5.13 -17.12
C GLY A 103 -7.26 4.84 -15.63
N LYS A 104 -7.78 3.67 -15.21
CA LYS A 104 -7.92 3.30 -13.79
C LYS A 104 -7.81 1.81 -13.52
N ILE A 105 -7.60 1.49 -12.24
CA ILE A 105 -7.53 0.12 -11.73
C ILE A 105 -8.56 -0.02 -10.61
N ILE A 106 -9.34 -1.11 -10.62
CA ILE A 106 -10.17 -1.53 -9.49
C ILE A 106 -9.44 -2.68 -8.81
N GLU A 107 -9.14 -2.50 -7.52
CA GLU A 107 -8.52 -3.56 -6.71
C GLU A 107 -9.59 -4.48 -6.13
N VAL A 108 -9.44 -5.79 -6.38
CA VAL A 108 -10.32 -6.82 -5.82
C VAL A 108 -9.52 -7.71 -4.88
N THR A 109 -9.94 -7.74 -3.61
CA THR A 109 -9.31 -8.54 -2.55
C THR A 109 -10.24 -9.64 -2.07
N THR A 110 -9.70 -10.84 -1.83
CA THR A 110 -10.46 -11.91 -1.19
C THR A 110 -10.52 -11.69 0.32
N PHE A 111 -11.64 -12.01 0.97
CA PHE A 111 -11.74 -11.99 2.44
C PHE A 111 -10.65 -12.86 3.05
N ARG A 112 -10.02 -12.37 4.11
CA ARG A 112 -8.90 -13.04 4.79
C ARG A 112 -9.27 -13.32 6.23
N SER A 113 -8.71 -14.40 6.79
CA SER A 113 -8.73 -14.66 8.23
C SER A 113 -7.39 -14.29 8.88
N ASP A 114 -7.40 -14.22 10.23
CA ASP A 114 -6.17 -14.04 11.02
C ASP A 114 -5.50 -15.38 11.36
N GLU A 115 -6.06 -16.51 10.91
CA GLU A 115 -5.45 -17.82 11.11
C GLU A 115 -4.16 -17.90 10.29
N GLU A 116 -3.03 -17.90 11.00
CA GLU A 116 -1.72 -18.16 10.43
C GLU A 116 -1.57 -19.68 10.21
N ASN A 117 -1.72 -20.14 8.97
CA ASN A 117 -1.26 -21.47 8.61
C ASN A 117 0.26 -21.43 8.39
N PHE A 118 1.02 -21.78 9.44
CA PHE A 118 2.48 -21.84 9.44
C PHE A 118 3.06 -22.92 8.52
N GLU A 119 2.26 -23.93 8.10
CA GLU A 119 2.76 -25.11 7.40
C GLU A 119 3.25 -24.85 5.96
N ASP A 120 2.78 -23.82 5.28
CA ASP A 120 3.07 -23.61 3.84
C ASP A 120 3.77 -22.27 3.51
N GLY A 121 4.09 -21.44 4.49
CA GLY A 121 4.64 -20.08 4.24
C GLY A 121 3.70 -19.17 3.43
N ARG A 122 2.44 -19.57 3.27
CA ARG A 122 1.40 -18.86 2.52
C ARG A 122 0.45 -18.20 3.50
N ASN A 123 0.73 -16.95 3.88
CA ASN A 123 -0.09 -16.12 4.79
C ASN A 123 -1.46 -15.70 4.18
N ASN A 124 -2.11 -16.55 3.39
CA ASN A 124 -3.39 -16.24 2.75
C ASN A 124 -4.42 -17.31 3.10
N VAL A 125 -4.81 -17.35 4.36
CA VAL A 125 -6.00 -18.09 4.73
C VAL A 125 -7.21 -17.22 4.37
N PHE A 126 -8.05 -17.73 3.46
CA PHE A 126 -9.29 -17.07 3.11
C PHE A 126 -10.29 -17.23 4.25
N GLY A 127 -10.98 -16.15 4.56
CA GLY A 127 -11.89 -16.07 5.69
C GLY A 127 -13.30 -15.63 5.31
N THR A 128 -14.07 -15.35 6.32
CA THR A 128 -15.39 -14.73 6.21
C THR A 128 -15.26 -13.21 6.15
N ILE A 129 -16.32 -12.53 5.72
CA ILE A 129 -16.40 -11.06 5.74
C ILE A 129 -16.18 -10.50 7.17
N GLU A 130 -16.67 -11.20 8.20
CA GLU A 130 -16.47 -10.81 9.60
C GLU A 130 -15.00 -10.84 10.00
N GLN A 131 -14.28 -11.92 9.65
CA GLN A 131 -12.85 -12.06 9.90
C GLN A 131 -12.06 -10.98 9.17
N ASP A 132 -12.37 -10.73 7.88
CA ASP A 132 -11.71 -9.67 7.11
C ASP A 132 -11.95 -8.27 7.70
N ALA A 133 -13.15 -8.00 8.24
CA ALA A 133 -13.45 -6.73 8.91
C ALA A 133 -12.62 -6.52 10.17
N ARG A 134 -12.50 -7.56 11.01
CA ARG A 134 -11.82 -7.48 12.31
C ARG A 134 -10.30 -7.35 12.21
N ARG A 135 -9.69 -7.82 11.11
CA ARG A 135 -8.25 -7.73 10.85
C ARG A 135 -7.80 -6.43 10.18
N ARG A 136 -8.70 -5.52 9.84
CA ARG A 136 -8.35 -4.22 9.27
C ARG A 136 -7.63 -3.35 10.30
N ASP A 137 -6.84 -2.38 9.82
CA ASP A 137 -6.00 -1.52 10.67
C ASP A 137 -6.82 -0.68 11.67
N PHE A 138 -7.83 0.03 11.17
CA PHE A 138 -8.63 0.94 11.97
C PHE A 138 -10.13 0.80 11.65
N SER A 139 -10.97 1.07 12.66
CA SER A 139 -12.43 0.95 12.55
C SER A 139 -13.01 1.78 11.40
N ILE A 140 -12.46 2.95 11.11
CA ILE A 140 -12.93 3.84 10.03
C ILE A 140 -12.77 3.24 8.62
N ASN A 141 -12.04 2.15 8.47
CA ASN A 141 -11.81 1.44 7.20
C ASN A 141 -12.44 0.03 7.18
N SER A 142 -13.22 -0.35 8.19
CA SER A 142 -13.76 -1.72 8.36
C SER A 142 -15.23 -1.87 7.96
N LEU A 143 -15.79 -0.89 7.30
CA LEU A 143 -17.17 -0.92 6.80
C LEU A 143 -17.24 -1.57 5.42
N TYR A 144 -18.35 -2.26 5.13
CA TYR A 144 -18.63 -2.96 3.88
C TYR A 144 -19.95 -2.48 3.29
N TYR A 145 -19.94 -1.93 2.10
CA TYR A 145 -21.14 -1.46 1.42
C TYR A 145 -21.54 -2.39 0.28
N ASN A 146 -22.78 -2.85 0.31
CA ASN A 146 -23.38 -3.64 -0.77
C ASN A 146 -24.22 -2.73 -1.68
N PRO A 147 -23.75 -2.38 -2.87
CA PRO A 147 -24.49 -1.50 -3.77
C PRO A 147 -25.75 -2.15 -4.38
N SER A 148 -25.90 -3.49 -4.32
CA SER A 148 -27.05 -4.19 -4.87
C SER A 148 -28.32 -4.05 -4.03
N ASN A 149 -28.18 -3.80 -2.73
CA ASN A 149 -29.29 -3.61 -1.80
C ASN A 149 -29.19 -2.38 -0.90
N GLY A 150 -28.18 -1.53 -1.12
CA GLY A 150 -27.97 -0.29 -0.37
C GLY A 150 -27.62 -0.50 1.12
N GLN A 151 -27.13 -1.67 1.51
CA GLN A 151 -26.80 -1.98 2.90
C GLN A 151 -25.34 -1.70 3.22
N LEU A 152 -25.10 -1.04 4.37
CA LEU A 152 -23.78 -0.85 4.95
C LEU A 152 -23.64 -1.76 6.18
N LEU A 153 -22.67 -2.69 6.11
CA LEU A 153 -22.42 -3.69 7.14
C LEU A 153 -21.27 -3.24 8.04
N ASP A 154 -21.49 -3.34 9.34
CA ASP A 154 -20.56 -2.95 10.40
C ASP A 154 -20.38 -4.10 11.40
N PHE A 155 -19.23 -4.74 11.36
CA PHE A 155 -18.83 -5.86 12.23
C PHE A 155 -18.03 -5.41 13.46
N CYS A 156 -17.66 -4.12 13.53
CA CYS A 156 -16.65 -3.61 14.45
C CYS A 156 -17.07 -2.36 15.22
N ASP A 157 -18.34 -1.99 15.21
CA ASP A 157 -18.86 -0.72 15.74
C ASP A 157 -18.21 0.53 15.12
N ALA A 158 -17.81 0.42 13.86
CA ALA A 158 -17.13 1.48 13.12
C ALA A 158 -17.98 2.74 12.93
N MET A 159 -19.30 2.58 12.68
CA MET A 159 -20.22 3.71 12.56
C MET A 159 -20.35 4.52 13.86
N GLN A 160 -20.20 3.89 15.02
CA GLN A 160 -20.16 4.59 16.29
C GLN A 160 -18.90 5.43 16.43
N ASP A 161 -17.73 4.86 16.08
CA ASP A 161 -16.46 5.57 16.06
C ASP A 161 -16.50 6.72 15.06
N PHE A 162 -17.10 6.50 13.90
CA PHE A 162 -17.25 7.50 12.85
C PHE A 162 -18.08 8.70 13.32
N ARG A 163 -19.23 8.46 13.95
CA ARG A 163 -20.08 9.52 14.54
C ARG A 163 -19.38 10.30 15.65
N LYS A 164 -18.50 9.66 16.41
CA LYS A 164 -17.68 10.28 17.46
C LYS A 164 -16.42 10.97 16.94
N GLY A 165 -16.09 10.83 15.66
CA GLY A 165 -14.85 11.33 15.09
C GLY A 165 -13.59 10.70 15.70
N VAL A 166 -13.60 9.37 15.93
CA VAL A 166 -12.53 8.64 16.61
C VAL A 166 -11.91 7.58 15.72
N ILE A 167 -10.57 7.51 15.73
CA ILE A 167 -9.80 6.45 15.10
C ILE A 167 -9.38 5.44 16.16
N ARG A 168 -9.90 4.22 16.05
CA ARG A 168 -9.63 3.09 16.95
C ARG A 168 -8.95 1.96 16.16
N SER A 169 -7.90 1.36 16.73
CA SER A 169 -7.29 0.15 16.17
C SER A 169 -8.23 -1.04 16.38
N LEU A 170 -8.37 -1.89 15.38
CA LEU A 170 -9.09 -3.16 15.47
C LEU A 170 -8.16 -4.29 15.91
N ILE A 171 -6.90 -4.19 15.54
CA ILE A 171 -5.86 -5.13 15.92
C ILE A 171 -5.33 -4.74 17.31
N PRO A 172 -5.06 -5.70 18.22
CA PRO A 172 -4.51 -5.41 19.54
C PRO A 172 -3.25 -4.54 19.46
N LEU A 173 -3.18 -3.49 20.30
CA LEU A 173 -2.08 -2.50 20.28
C LEU A 173 -0.73 -3.08 20.70
N SER A 174 -0.72 -4.20 21.41
CA SER A 174 0.49 -4.96 21.74
C SER A 174 1.17 -5.56 20.50
N TYR A 175 0.40 -5.80 19.46
CA TYR A 175 0.84 -6.51 18.25
C TYR A 175 0.86 -5.64 16.99
N THR A 176 -0.13 -4.74 16.81
CA THR A 176 -0.39 -4.06 15.53
C THR A 176 0.82 -3.32 14.94
N PHE A 177 1.60 -2.62 15.79
CA PHE A 177 2.74 -1.82 15.33
C PHE A 177 4.07 -2.60 15.29
N SER A 178 4.14 -3.78 15.92
CA SER A 178 5.23 -4.72 15.73
C SER A 178 5.07 -5.55 14.46
N GLU A 179 3.84 -5.92 14.12
CA GLU A 179 3.54 -6.62 12.87
C GLU A 179 3.74 -5.70 11.66
N ASP A 180 3.18 -4.49 11.73
CA ASP A 180 3.23 -3.52 10.64
C ASP A 180 3.39 -2.08 11.14
N PRO A 181 4.62 -1.58 11.31
CA PRO A 181 4.88 -0.22 11.79
C PRO A 181 4.29 0.87 10.89
N VAL A 182 4.08 0.62 9.59
CA VAL A 182 3.47 1.56 8.65
C VAL A 182 2.06 1.99 9.09
N ARG A 183 1.37 1.15 9.88
CA ARG A 183 0.05 1.51 10.46
C ARG A 183 0.12 2.78 11.33
N MET A 184 1.26 3.10 11.94
CA MET A 184 1.44 4.36 12.68
C MET A 184 1.37 5.57 11.75
N ILE A 185 2.07 5.52 10.62
CA ILE A 185 2.00 6.57 9.59
C ILE A 185 0.55 6.72 9.09
N ARG A 186 -0.11 5.61 8.80
CA ARG A 186 -1.51 5.57 8.33
C ARG A 186 -2.46 6.20 9.35
N ALA A 187 -2.29 5.92 10.66
CA ALA A 187 -3.09 6.51 11.73
C ALA A 187 -3.00 8.04 11.73
N LEU A 188 -1.79 8.59 11.67
CA LEU A 188 -1.56 10.04 11.67
C LEU A 188 -2.02 10.71 10.37
N LYS A 189 -1.88 10.00 9.24
CA LYS A 189 -2.46 10.44 7.95
C LYS A 189 -3.98 10.51 8.02
N TYR A 190 -4.64 9.50 8.58
CA TYR A 190 -6.10 9.53 8.73
C TYR A 190 -6.55 10.61 9.71
N GLN A 191 -5.82 10.84 10.81
CA GLN A 191 -6.09 11.93 11.73
C GLN A 191 -6.16 13.27 11.00
N ALA A 192 -5.12 13.63 10.24
CA ALA A 192 -5.04 14.88 9.49
C ALA A 192 -6.11 14.95 8.37
N THR A 193 -6.28 13.87 7.62
CA THR A 193 -7.17 13.90 6.45
C THR A 193 -8.65 13.81 6.79
N THR A 194 -9.03 13.25 7.95
CA THR A 194 -10.45 13.14 8.37
C THR A 194 -10.85 14.18 9.40
N GLY A 195 -9.88 14.76 10.11
CA GLY A 195 -10.12 15.59 11.29
C GLY A 195 -10.51 14.77 12.54
N PHE A 196 -10.46 13.44 12.48
CA PHE A 196 -10.80 12.57 13.59
C PHE A 196 -9.67 12.50 14.61
N THR A 197 -10.02 12.19 15.86
CA THR A 197 -9.07 12.08 16.95
C THR A 197 -8.62 10.63 17.15
N LEU A 198 -7.31 10.39 17.25
CA LEU A 198 -6.80 9.09 17.66
C LEU A 198 -7.22 8.76 19.10
N LYS A 199 -7.67 7.54 19.36
CA LYS A 199 -7.93 7.06 20.72
C LYS A 199 -6.68 7.16 21.60
N ARG A 200 -6.85 7.45 22.90
CA ARG A 200 -5.72 7.72 23.81
C ARG A 200 -4.69 6.58 23.86
N ASP A 201 -5.17 5.35 23.84
CA ASP A 201 -4.33 4.15 23.82
C ASP A 201 -3.52 4.04 22.52
N VAL A 202 -4.13 4.32 21.35
CA VAL A 202 -3.44 4.37 20.05
C VAL A 202 -2.35 5.43 20.06
N ARG A 203 -2.62 6.64 20.57
CA ARG A 203 -1.62 7.71 20.70
C ARG A 203 -0.41 7.30 21.53
N LYS A 204 -0.65 6.65 22.69
CA LYS A 204 0.41 6.14 23.56
C LYS A 204 1.22 5.05 22.87
N ALA A 205 0.55 4.12 22.20
CA ALA A 205 1.20 3.02 21.49
C ALA A 205 2.05 3.51 20.31
N ILE A 206 1.60 4.53 19.54
CA ILE A 206 2.39 5.15 18.48
C ILE A 206 3.70 5.72 19.05
N LYS A 207 3.62 6.55 20.11
CA LYS A 207 4.82 7.14 20.71
C LYS A 207 5.82 6.08 21.24
N LYS A 208 5.30 4.98 21.81
CA LYS A 208 6.13 3.90 22.34
C LYS A 208 6.86 3.09 21.26
N ASN A 209 6.32 3.02 20.05
CA ASN A 209 6.82 2.16 18.97
C ASN A 209 7.36 2.97 17.78
N ALA A 210 7.59 4.28 17.93
CA ALA A 210 7.98 5.17 16.83
C ALA A 210 9.27 4.71 16.11
N ASP A 211 10.24 4.20 16.85
CA ASP A 211 11.52 3.66 16.38
C ASP A 211 11.35 2.47 15.42
N ARG A 212 10.26 1.69 15.56
CA ARG A 212 10.00 0.53 14.71
C ARG A 212 9.79 0.86 13.23
N ILE A 213 9.57 2.13 12.88
CA ILE A 213 9.50 2.58 11.48
C ILE A 213 10.76 2.21 10.70
N GLN A 214 11.92 2.20 11.35
CA GLN A 214 13.20 1.81 10.73
C GLN A 214 13.23 0.35 10.23
N ASN A 215 12.39 -0.51 10.78
CA ASN A 215 12.29 -1.92 10.37
C ASN A 215 11.43 -2.13 9.10
N CYS A 216 10.85 -1.07 8.56
CA CYS A 216 10.05 -1.16 7.33
C CYS A 216 10.95 -1.16 6.09
N SER A 217 10.52 -1.86 5.04
CA SER A 217 11.22 -1.78 3.76
C SER A 217 11.12 -0.38 3.16
N THR A 218 12.20 0.07 2.52
CA THR A 218 12.29 1.40 1.90
C THR A 218 11.20 1.64 0.85
N SER A 219 10.80 0.60 0.12
CA SER A 219 9.71 0.68 -0.87
C SER A 219 8.36 1.00 -0.22
N ARG A 220 8.05 0.40 0.95
CA ARG A 220 6.82 0.71 1.70
C ARG A 220 6.84 2.11 2.28
N LEU A 221 7.97 2.54 2.82
CA LEU A 221 8.14 3.90 3.33
C LEU A 221 7.99 4.93 2.20
N THR A 222 8.62 4.68 1.04
CA THR A 222 8.50 5.52 -0.15
C THR A 222 7.04 5.64 -0.61
N GLU A 223 6.31 4.53 -0.63
CA GLU A 223 4.89 4.51 -1.00
C GLU A 223 4.04 5.35 -0.04
N GLU A 224 4.21 5.20 1.28
CA GLU A 224 3.42 5.97 2.25
C GLU A 224 3.77 7.45 2.24
N VAL A 225 5.05 7.84 2.11
CA VAL A 225 5.41 9.26 1.96
C VAL A 225 4.85 9.84 0.66
N SER A 226 4.87 9.10 -0.44
CA SER A 226 4.21 9.52 -1.68
C SER A 226 2.70 9.73 -1.49
N LYS A 227 2.03 8.86 -0.73
CA LYS A 227 0.62 9.03 -0.36
C LYS A 227 0.39 10.26 0.54
N ILE A 228 1.34 10.59 1.42
CA ILE A 228 1.29 11.81 2.23
C ILE A 228 1.38 13.04 1.32
N LEU A 229 2.37 13.11 0.44
CA LEU A 229 2.55 14.22 -0.48
C LEU A 229 1.35 14.40 -1.42
N ALA A 230 0.68 13.31 -1.80
CA ALA A 230 -0.54 13.34 -2.61
C ALA A 230 -1.83 13.59 -1.81
N SER A 231 -1.76 13.77 -0.48
CA SER A 231 -2.96 13.81 0.37
C SER A 231 -3.74 15.12 0.30
N GLY A 232 -3.07 16.26 0.06
CA GLY A 232 -3.62 17.60 0.22
C GLY A 232 -3.68 18.06 1.69
N ALA A 233 -2.93 17.37 2.56
CA ALA A 233 -2.72 17.69 3.98
C ALA A 233 -1.30 17.31 4.41
N SER A 234 -0.33 17.41 3.48
CA SER A 234 1.03 16.89 3.67
C SER A 234 1.74 17.58 4.82
N TYR A 235 1.63 18.92 4.91
CA TYR A 235 2.26 19.68 6.00
C TYR A 235 1.75 19.22 7.36
N GLU A 236 0.42 19.14 7.54
CA GLU A 236 -0.18 18.71 8.80
C GLU A 236 0.23 17.28 9.18
N ILE A 237 0.30 16.37 8.20
CA ILE A 237 0.71 14.99 8.44
C ILE A 237 2.16 14.94 8.89
N PHE A 238 3.10 15.67 8.24
CA PHE A 238 4.50 15.72 8.66
C PHE A 238 4.66 16.32 10.07
N MET A 239 3.90 17.35 10.41
CA MET A 239 3.90 17.92 11.76
C MET A 239 3.35 16.93 12.79
N ASN A 240 2.33 16.15 12.46
CA ASN A 240 1.87 15.06 13.31
C ASN A 240 2.93 13.96 13.45
N LEU A 241 3.61 13.56 12.40
CA LEU A 241 4.72 12.61 12.46
C LEU A 241 5.83 13.10 13.38
N GLN A 242 6.19 14.39 13.33
CA GLN A 242 7.14 15.03 14.23
C GLN A 242 6.67 15.02 15.67
N LYS A 243 5.42 15.46 15.93
CA LYS A 243 4.81 15.51 17.26
C LYS A 243 4.77 14.16 17.96
N TYR A 244 4.59 13.07 17.20
CA TYR A 244 4.55 11.71 17.72
C TYR A 244 5.90 11.00 17.69
N GLY A 245 6.98 11.66 17.22
CA GLY A 245 8.34 11.15 17.22
C GLY A 245 8.65 10.15 16.10
N LEU A 246 7.81 10.05 15.06
CA LEU A 246 8.07 9.15 13.95
C LEU A 246 8.98 9.75 12.88
N LEU A 247 8.92 11.07 12.69
CA LEU A 247 9.58 11.74 11.58
C LEU A 247 11.12 11.57 11.58
N PRO A 248 11.82 11.64 12.74
CA PRO A 248 13.26 11.40 12.78
C PRO A 248 13.68 9.98 12.37
N PHE A 249 12.81 8.98 12.57
CA PHE A 249 13.04 7.61 12.13
C PHE A 249 12.63 7.35 10.70
N LEU A 250 11.66 8.11 10.18
CA LEU A 250 11.15 7.98 8.82
C LEU A 250 12.05 8.70 7.81
N LEU A 251 12.47 9.93 8.11
CA LEU A 251 13.21 10.84 7.24
C LEU A 251 14.25 11.63 8.08
N PRO A 252 15.34 10.99 8.54
CA PRO A 252 16.25 11.56 9.53
C PRO A 252 16.80 12.92 9.15
N CYS A 253 17.26 13.07 7.91
CA CYS A 253 17.83 14.31 7.39
C CYS A 253 16.76 15.40 7.26
N TRP A 254 15.65 15.07 6.59
CA TRP A 254 14.55 16.00 6.33
C TRP A 254 13.89 16.48 7.63
N ALA A 255 13.80 15.62 8.64
CA ALA A 255 13.20 15.95 9.94
C ALA A 255 13.86 17.13 10.66
N GLN A 256 15.16 17.32 10.46
CA GLN A 256 15.92 18.41 11.08
C GLN A 256 15.47 19.78 10.59
N TYR A 257 14.92 19.84 9.39
CA TYR A 257 14.51 21.09 8.73
C TYR A 257 12.98 21.23 8.63
N SER A 258 12.23 20.30 9.21
CA SER A 258 10.77 20.24 9.08
C SER A 258 10.02 21.47 9.63
N SER A 259 10.64 22.21 10.56
CA SER A 259 10.08 23.42 11.18
C SER A 259 10.36 24.72 10.42
N LEU A 260 11.13 24.70 9.32
CA LEU A 260 11.42 25.90 8.54
C LEU A 260 10.17 26.47 7.88
N ASP A 261 10.04 27.79 7.89
CA ASP A 261 8.91 28.49 7.24
C ASP A 261 8.88 28.25 5.73
N SER A 262 10.04 28.08 5.09
CA SER A 262 10.14 27.71 3.67
C SER A 262 9.52 26.32 3.37
N VAL A 263 9.74 25.35 4.25
CA VAL A 263 9.13 24.01 4.16
C VAL A 263 7.62 24.10 4.35
N ARG A 264 7.19 24.84 5.36
CA ARG A 264 5.77 25.10 5.63
C ARG A 264 5.09 25.73 4.42
N ALA A 265 5.65 26.79 3.88
CA ALA A 265 5.09 27.50 2.72
C ALA A 265 4.99 26.59 1.49
N SER A 266 6.06 25.84 1.19
CA SER A 266 6.10 24.94 0.03
C SER A 266 5.08 23.81 0.12
N LEU A 267 4.99 23.14 1.27
CA LEU A 267 4.02 22.04 1.45
C LEU A 267 2.58 22.55 1.53
N THR A 268 2.33 23.71 2.13
CA THR A 268 0.99 24.31 2.15
C THR A 268 0.52 24.67 0.73
N ALA A 269 1.40 25.24 -0.08
CA ALA A 269 1.11 25.55 -1.50
C ALA A 269 0.86 24.26 -2.30
N LEU A 270 1.61 23.18 -2.05
CA LEU A 270 1.36 21.86 -2.65
C LEU A 270 -0.04 21.33 -2.26
N ASP A 271 -0.37 21.41 -0.97
CA ASP A 271 -1.66 20.92 -0.46
C ASP A 271 -2.84 21.67 -1.07
N GLU A 272 -2.72 22.98 -1.28
CA GLU A 272 -3.73 23.80 -1.97
C GLU A 272 -3.87 23.41 -3.44
N LYS A 273 -2.74 23.24 -4.14
CA LYS A 273 -2.75 22.76 -5.54
C LYS A 273 -3.46 21.41 -5.66
N ILE A 274 -3.17 20.47 -4.74
CA ILE A 274 -3.79 19.13 -4.74
C ILE A 274 -5.29 19.23 -4.47
N ARG A 275 -5.71 20.05 -3.50
CA ARG A 275 -7.14 20.25 -3.21
C ARG A 275 -7.89 20.86 -4.38
N SER A 276 -7.30 21.84 -5.05
CA SER A 276 -7.88 22.47 -6.24
C SER A 276 -7.96 21.51 -7.42
N ALA A 277 -6.89 20.78 -7.72
CA ALA A 277 -6.88 19.77 -8.78
C ALA A 277 -7.94 18.68 -8.57
N ARG A 278 -8.13 18.22 -7.32
CA ARG A 278 -9.17 17.24 -6.98
C ARG A 278 -10.59 17.74 -7.25
N LYS A 279 -10.87 19.01 -7.00
CA LYS A 279 -12.19 19.59 -7.31
C LYS A 279 -12.48 19.53 -8.80
N ASN A 280 -11.44 19.66 -9.63
CA ASN A 280 -11.53 19.60 -11.08
C ASN A 280 -11.43 18.19 -11.67
N GLY A 281 -11.29 17.15 -10.82
CA GLY A 281 -11.08 15.75 -11.26
C GLY A 281 -9.67 15.47 -11.78
N GLU A 282 -8.70 16.36 -11.49
CA GLU A 282 -7.32 16.24 -11.92
C GLU A 282 -6.40 15.70 -10.80
N SER A 283 -5.20 15.26 -11.18
CA SER A 283 -4.16 14.83 -10.24
C SER A 283 -2.86 15.59 -10.50
N ILE A 284 -2.16 15.93 -9.41
CA ILE A 284 -0.84 16.55 -9.48
C ILE A 284 0.21 15.46 -9.71
N LYS A 285 1.09 15.68 -10.67
CA LYS A 285 2.17 14.75 -11.03
C LYS A 285 3.14 14.57 -9.86
N LYS A 286 3.75 13.38 -9.75
CA LYS A 286 4.67 13.04 -8.67
C LYS A 286 5.93 13.91 -8.65
N GLU A 287 6.46 14.27 -9.81
CA GLU A 287 7.60 15.17 -9.92
C GLU A 287 7.32 16.55 -9.27
N VAL A 288 6.10 17.08 -9.38
CA VAL A 288 5.69 18.33 -8.72
C VAL A 288 5.59 18.17 -7.21
N GLN A 289 5.13 16.99 -6.75
CA GLN A 289 5.06 16.68 -5.32
C GLN A 289 6.46 16.58 -4.72
N ILE A 290 7.38 15.88 -5.40
CA ILE A 290 8.78 15.75 -4.99
C ILE A 290 9.47 17.12 -5.01
N TYR A 291 9.26 17.90 -6.07
CA TYR A 291 9.77 19.28 -6.19
C TYR A 291 9.41 20.12 -4.94
N ALA A 292 8.14 20.16 -4.56
CA ALA A 292 7.69 20.92 -3.39
C ALA A 292 8.30 20.40 -2.08
N PHE A 293 8.61 19.12 -2.01
CA PHE A 293 9.16 18.46 -0.83
C PHE A 293 10.65 18.74 -0.62
N ILE A 294 11.44 18.86 -1.71
CA ILE A 294 12.90 19.01 -1.63
C ILE A 294 13.39 20.45 -1.86
N LYS A 295 12.73 21.22 -2.75
CA LYS A 295 13.17 22.55 -3.14
C LYS A 295 13.56 23.47 -1.97
N PRO A 296 12.74 23.59 -0.90
CA PRO A 296 13.05 24.52 0.19
C PRO A 296 14.30 24.15 1.00
N LEU A 297 14.90 22.99 0.75
CA LEU A 297 16.03 22.43 1.51
C LEU A 297 17.30 22.30 0.67
N LEU A 298 17.25 22.56 -0.62
CA LEU A 298 18.44 22.55 -1.47
C LEU A 298 19.21 23.85 -1.30
N VAL A 299 20.51 23.73 -1.08
CA VAL A 299 21.42 24.87 -0.94
C VAL A 299 22.51 24.75 -1.98
N PHE A 300 22.67 25.81 -2.77
CA PHE A 300 23.76 25.90 -3.75
C PHE A 300 24.71 27.01 -3.35
N GLU A 301 25.99 26.67 -3.22
CA GLU A 301 27.05 27.65 -3.01
C GLU A 301 27.42 28.25 -4.35
N ASN A 302 27.37 29.61 -4.47
CA ASN A 302 27.69 30.37 -5.68
C ASN A 302 27.00 29.84 -6.96
N PRO A 303 25.65 29.74 -6.96
CA PRO A 303 24.91 29.16 -8.09
C PRO A 303 25.15 29.85 -9.43
N GLU A 304 25.55 31.15 -9.40
CA GLU A 304 25.89 31.96 -10.58
C GLU A 304 27.16 31.52 -11.29
N THR A 305 28.05 30.77 -10.61
CA THR A 305 29.31 30.25 -11.19
C THR A 305 29.15 28.84 -11.70
N MET A 306 28.04 28.16 -11.39
CA MET A 306 27.80 26.78 -11.76
C MET A 306 27.04 26.66 -13.08
N THR A 307 27.39 25.69 -13.88
CA THR A 307 26.59 25.31 -15.06
C THR A 307 25.27 24.65 -14.64
N PRO A 308 24.23 24.65 -15.49
CA PRO A 308 22.98 23.95 -15.22
C PRO A 308 23.17 22.45 -14.93
N GLU A 309 24.13 21.80 -15.54
CA GLU A 309 24.50 20.41 -15.31
C GLU A 309 25.11 20.20 -13.91
N GLU A 310 25.99 21.09 -13.47
CA GLU A 310 26.59 21.02 -12.13
C GLU A 310 25.56 21.24 -11.05
N LEU A 311 24.69 22.27 -11.20
CA LEU A 311 23.57 22.52 -10.31
C LEU A 311 22.62 21.33 -10.21
N PHE A 312 22.32 20.70 -11.36
CA PHE A 312 21.51 19.50 -11.40
C PHE A 312 22.14 18.35 -10.62
N HIS A 313 23.41 18.05 -10.86
CA HIS A 313 24.09 16.94 -10.19
C HIS A 313 24.23 17.17 -8.67
N GLU A 314 24.57 18.38 -8.27
CA GLU A 314 24.66 18.73 -6.85
C GLU A 314 23.29 18.68 -6.17
N GLY A 315 22.27 19.31 -6.74
CA GLY A 315 20.92 19.26 -6.19
C GLY A 315 20.35 17.84 -6.16
N PHE A 316 20.61 17.01 -7.18
CA PHE A 316 20.20 15.61 -7.20
C PHE A 316 20.88 14.78 -6.09
N ARG A 317 22.17 15.05 -5.83
CA ARG A 317 22.92 14.43 -4.73
C ARG A 317 22.33 14.83 -3.36
N GLN A 318 22.10 16.13 -3.15
CA GLN A 318 21.48 16.63 -1.92
C GLN A 318 20.07 16.06 -1.73
N ALA A 319 19.25 16.05 -2.77
CA ALA A 319 17.91 15.50 -2.73
C ALA A 319 17.88 14.04 -2.27
N LYS A 320 18.79 13.20 -2.77
CA LYS A 320 18.91 11.80 -2.34
C LYS A 320 19.23 11.65 -0.86
N ILE A 321 20.11 12.53 -0.33
CA ILE A 321 20.45 12.54 1.10
C ILE A 321 19.26 12.97 1.94
N LEU A 322 18.59 14.06 1.54
CA LEU A 322 17.45 14.64 2.26
C LEU A 322 16.29 13.63 2.39
N ILE A 323 15.99 12.91 1.32
CA ILE A 323 14.83 12.00 1.30
C ILE A 323 15.16 10.57 1.77
N ALA A 324 16.42 10.26 2.08
CA ALA A 324 16.78 8.94 2.57
C ALA A 324 15.98 8.57 3.84
N PRO A 325 15.51 7.32 3.99
CA PRO A 325 15.72 6.13 3.17
C PRO A 325 14.74 5.94 1.99
N MET A 326 13.96 6.94 1.62
CA MET A 326 13.07 6.83 0.45
C MET A 326 13.87 6.60 -0.84
N THR A 327 13.29 5.81 -1.73
CA THR A 327 13.87 5.49 -3.04
C THR A 327 12.83 5.70 -4.15
N PRO A 328 12.39 6.94 -4.42
CA PRO A 328 11.53 7.19 -5.57
C PRO A 328 12.25 6.84 -6.87
N PRO A 329 11.54 6.53 -7.95
CA PRO A 329 12.16 6.32 -9.26
C PRO A 329 13.03 7.51 -9.67
N ASN A 330 14.26 7.26 -10.13
CA ASN A 330 15.19 8.33 -10.49
C ASN A 330 14.58 9.34 -11.48
N TYR A 331 13.79 8.87 -12.46
CA TYR A 331 13.17 9.76 -13.44
C TYR A 331 12.17 10.77 -12.83
N GLU A 332 11.51 10.42 -11.69
CA GLU A 332 10.62 11.35 -10.97
C GLU A 332 11.45 12.42 -10.24
N LEU A 333 12.56 12.02 -9.64
CA LEU A 333 13.49 12.93 -8.98
C LEU A 333 14.24 13.83 -9.99
N GLU A 334 14.68 13.27 -11.14
CA GLU A 334 15.29 14.05 -12.23
C GLU A 334 14.36 15.14 -12.75
N LYS A 335 13.09 14.81 -12.98
CA LYS A 335 12.09 15.79 -13.39
C LYS A 335 11.80 16.85 -12.32
N ALA A 336 11.82 16.47 -11.05
CA ALA A 336 11.69 17.43 -9.96
C ALA A 336 12.88 18.41 -9.95
N MET A 337 14.09 17.92 -10.21
CA MET A 337 15.28 18.77 -10.36
C MET A 337 15.21 19.67 -11.60
N ASP A 338 14.70 19.17 -12.74
CA ASP A 338 14.47 20.01 -13.91
C ASP A 338 13.49 21.17 -13.62
N LEU A 339 12.43 20.93 -12.81
CA LEU A 339 11.53 21.98 -12.34
C LEU A 339 12.23 23.04 -11.45
N ILE A 340 13.19 22.61 -10.64
CA ILE A 340 13.97 23.53 -9.78
C ILE A 340 14.88 24.41 -10.65
N LEU A 341 15.53 23.85 -11.66
CA LEU A 341 16.33 24.62 -12.61
C LEU A 341 15.46 25.59 -13.43
N ASP A 342 14.28 25.15 -13.89
CA ASP A 342 13.32 26.03 -14.58
C ASP A 342 12.92 27.25 -13.73
N ASP A 343 12.74 27.07 -12.40
CA ASP A 343 12.47 28.17 -11.45
C ASP A 343 13.66 29.15 -11.32
N MET A 344 14.89 28.68 -11.52
CA MET A 344 16.10 29.51 -11.54
C MET A 344 16.33 30.15 -12.91
N GLY A 345 15.41 29.93 -13.88
CA GLY A 345 15.56 30.41 -15.26
C GLY A 345 16.59 29.63 -16.10
N LEU A 346 17.00 28.48 -15.61
CA LEU A 346 18.06 27.65 -16.22
C LEU A 346 17.45 26.41 -16.90
N LYS A 347 18.08 25.96 -18.00
CA LYS A 347 17.67 24.75 -18.69
C LYS A 347 18.88 23.86 -18.94
N ARG A 348 18.77 22.62 -18.51
CA ARG A 348 19.76 21.60 -18.82
C ARG A 348 19.66 21.17 -20.29
N ALA A 349 20.80 21.02 -20.95
CA ALA A 349 20.83 20.42 -22.28
C ALA A 349 20.32 18.97 -22.16
N LYS A 350 19.21 18.66 -22.85
CA LYS A 350 18.71 17.26 -22.85
C LYS A 350 19.80 16.40 -23.47
N ALA A 351 20.36 15.46 -22.70
CA ALA A 351 21.27 14.47 -23.22
C ALA A 351 20.61 13.82 -24.46
N LYS A 352 21.21 13.98 -25.63
CA LYS A 352 20.81 13.24 -26.84
C LYS A 352 20.88 11.78 -26.44
N LYS A 353 19.72 11.10 -26.38
CA LYS A 353 19.70 9.64 -26.22
C LYS A 353 20.55 9.11 -27.34
N SER A 354 21.75 8.60 -27.02
CA SER A 354 22.62 7.94 -27.99
C SER A 354 21.78 6.81 -28.58
N ALA A 355 21.52 6.90 -29.89
CA ALA A 355 20.76 5.91 -30.67
C ALA A 355 21.51 4.56 -30.77
N GLU A 356 22.69 4.45 -30.14
CA GLU A 356 23.60 3.30 -30.28
C GLU A 356 23.36 2.14 -29.28
N ALA A 357 22.43 2.23 -28.35
CA ALA A 357 22.24 1.16 -27.36
C ALA A 357 21.03 0.25 -27.66
N ARG A 358 20.57 0.18 -28.90
CA ARG A 358 19.57 -0.83 -29.32
C ARG A 358 20.10 -1.61 -30.54
N ALA A 359 21.16 -2.35 -30.35
CA ALA A 359 21.39 -3.50 -31.22
C ALA A 359 20.23 -4.49 -31.03
N PRO A 360 19.55 -4.93 -32.09
CA PRO A 360 18.47 -5.88 -31.97
C PRO A 360 19.01 -7.19 -31.41
N ARG A 361 18.56 -7.63 -30.24
CA ARG A 361 18.77 -8.99 -29.76
C ARG A 361 18.19 -9.93 -30.81
N ASN A 362 19.06 -10.54 -31.62
CA ASN A 362 18.74 -11.61 -32.55
C ASN A 362 17.96 -12.70 -31.79
N LYS A 363 16.68 -12.83 -32.07
CA LYS A 363 15.92 -14.02 -31.72
C LYS A 363 16.44 -15.15 -32.57
N PRO A 364 16.81 -16.34 -32.04
CA PRO A 364 17.17 -17.46 -32.88
C PRO A 364 15.95 -17.85 -33.73
N ASN A 365 16.17 -17.85 -35.04
CA ASN A 365 15.23 -18.21 -36.08
C ASN A 365 14.80 -19.68 -35.89
N ARG A 366 13.57 -19.93 -35.48
CA ARG A 366 12.97 -21.25 -35.60
C ARG A 366 12.55 -21.46 -37.05
N MET A 367 13.49 -21.94 -37.83
CA MET A 367 13.20 -22.49 -39.17
C MET A 367 12.26 -23.68 -39.02
N GLY A 368 11.17 -23.63 -39.78
CA GLY A 368 10.18 -24.67 -39.88
C GLY A 368 10.77 -25.97 -40.47
N ARG A 369 10.30 -27.06 -39.91
CA ARG A 369 10.31 -28.35 -40.59
C ARG A 369 8.88 -28.71 -40.90
N LYS A 370 8.55 -28.65 -42.22
CA LYS A 370 7.36 -29.27 -42.80
C LYS A 370 7.58 -30.76 -42.89
N SER A 371 6.53 -31.47 -42.54
CA SER A 371 6.00 -32.76 -42.97
C SER A 371 6.86 -33.67 -43.88
N ALA A 372 7.07 -34.89 -43.44
CA ALA A 372 6.96 -36.09 -44.26
C ALA A 372 6.44 -37.23 -43.38
N ALA A 373 5.58 -37.98 -43.98
CA ALA A 373 4.74 -39.02 -43.43
C ALA A 373 5.44 -40.39 -43.33
N ASN A 374 4.81 -41.26 -42.50
CA ASN A 374 4.74 -42.73 -42.52
C ASN A 374 6.00 -43.57 -42.29
N GLU A 375 5.93 -44.39 -41.35
CA GLU A 375 5.81 -45.87 -41.37
C GLU A 375 6.48 -46.55 -40.17
N GLU A 376 5.65 -47.40 -39.57
CA GLU A 376 5.86 -48.71 -38.98
C GLU A 376 6.81 -48.99 -37.77
N LEU A 377 6.10 -49.44 -36.75
CA LEU A 377 6.26 -50.65 -35.93
C LEU A 377 7.68 -51.12 -35.53
N THR A 378 7.97 -51.18 -34.25
CA THR A 378 8.12 -52.42 -33.47
C THR A 378 8.64 -52.18 -32.05
N ALA A 379 8.22 -53.05 -31.20
CA ALA A 379 8.37 -53.24 -29.76
C ALA A 379 9.71 -53.14 -29.07
N MET A 380 9.69 -52.54 -27.82
CA MET A 380 10.30 -52.92 -26.50
C MET A 380 11.84 -53.14 -26.37
N PRO A 381 12.40 -53.09 -25.13
CA PRO A 381 11.87 -52.78 -23.79
C PRO A 381 12.73 -51.80 -22.93
N ALA A 382 12.14 -51.46 -21.77
CA ALA A 382 12.64 -50.61 -20.69
C ALA A 382 14.01 -50.95 -20.10
N LYS A 383 14.82 -49.96 -19.80
CA LYS A 383 15.92 -50.02 -18.82
C LYS A 383 15.76 -48.98 -17.71
N ARG A 384 15.40 -49.44 -16.53
CA ARG A 384 15.44 -48.73 -15.25
C ARG A 384 16.87 -48.26 -14.96
N ARG A 385 17.11 -46.96 -14.79
CA ARG A 385 18.32 -46.41 -14.17
C ARG A 385 18.03 -45.98 -12.74
N LYS A 386 18.58 -46.72 -11.76
CA LYS A 386 18.61 -46.40 -10.33
C LYS A 386 19.42 -45.12 -10.11
N ARG A 387 18.80 -44.10 -9.45
CA ARG A 387 19.52 -42.96 -8.89
C ARG A 387 20.03 -43.29 -7.48
N LYS A 388 21.37 -43.32 -7.32
CA LYS A 388 22.05 -43.44 -6.01
C LYS A 388 21.83 -42.15 -5.22
N LYS A 389 21.33 -42.29 -3.97
CA LYS A 389 21.38 -41.26 -2.93
C LYS A 389 22.84 -41.10 -2.48
N LYS A 390 23.38 -39.89 -2.51
CA LYS A 390 24.60 -39.53 -1.76
C LYS A 390 24.17 -38.75 -0.51
N ASN A 391 24.37 -39.37 0.66
CA ASN A 391 24.36 -38.72 1.95
C ASN A 391 25.66 -37.93 2.10
N GLY A 392 25.56 -36.60 2.22
CA GLY A 392 26.67 -35.72 2.55
C GLY A 392 26.41 -35.09 3.92
N VAL A 393 27.06 -35.59 4.93
CA VAL A 393 27.13 -35.03 6.28
C VAL A 393 27.98 -33.75 6.20
N LYS A 394 27.41 -32.57 6.46
CA LYS A 394 28.18 -31.32 6.64
C LYS A 394 28.67 -31.24 8.08
N LYS A 395 29.97 -31.19 8.25
CA LYS A 395 30.68 -30.93 9.51
C LYS A 395 30.34 -29.51 10.00
N ILE A 396 29.91 -29.41 11.24
CA ILE A 396 29.65 -28.15 11.93
C ILE A 396 30.98 -27.63 12.50
N ASN A 397 31.23 -26.34 12.31
CA ASN A 397 32.42 -25.59 12.71
C ASN A 397 32.50 -25.50 14.26
N PRO A 398 33.66 -25.68 14.91
CA PRO A 398 33.77 -25.83 16.38
C PRO A 398 33.56 -24.53 17.21
N VAL A 399 33.43 -23.38 16.61
CA VAL A 399 33.37 -22.06 17.32
C VAL A 399 31.99 -21.73 17.93
N VAL A 400 30.94 -22.55 17.67
CA VAL A 400 29.58 -22.29 18.20
C VAL A 400 29.27 -23.09 19.48
N LYS A 401 30.21 -23.90 19.99
CA LYS A 401 29.96 -24.76 21.16
C LYS A 401 30.34 -24.13 22.51
N GLU A 402 31.05 -23.00 22.52
CA GLU A 402 31.46 -22.31 23.77
C GLU A 402 30.52 -21.23 24.30
N ALA A 403 29.48 -20.88 23.56
CA ALA A 403 28.53 -19.83 23.97
C ALA A 403 27.28 -20.35 24.71
N MET A 404 27.15 -21.66 24.94
CA MET A 404 25.95 -22.23 25.57
C MET A 404 26.19 -22.87 26.97
N THR A 405 27.37 -22.65 27.58
CA THR A 405 27.68 -23.20 28.91
C THR A 405 28.08 -22.18 29.97
N MET A 406 27.76 -20.89 29.75
CA MET A 406 27.94 -19.85 30.81
C MET A 406 26.63 -19.11 31.04
N GLY A 407 25.69 -19.71 31.74
CA GLY A 407 24.41 -19.08 32.05
C GLY A 407 23.58 -19.79 33.09
N GLU A 408 24.19 -20.56 33.97
CA GLU A 408 23.53 -21.08 35.19
C GLU A 408 24.57 -21.08 36.32
N GLU A 409 24.57 -20.03 37.10
CA GLU A 409 25.02 -19.94 38.50
C GLU A 409 25.11 -18.46 38.89
N HIS A 410 24.04 -17.97 39.54
CA HIS A 410 24.06 -17.01 40.63
C HIS A 410 22.64 -16.46 40.85
N ASP A 411 21.92 -17.19 41.73
CA ASP A 411 20.93 -16.62 42.63
C ASP A 411 21.03 -17.30 43.96
N LEU A 412 21.57 -16.56 44.90
CA LEU A 412 21.30 -16.64 46.32
C LEU A 412 21.04 -15.22 46.82
#